data_cf91b07e383985ff3f8ad437a8f8a000
#
_entry.id   cf91b07e383985ff3f8ad437a8f8a000
#
_cell.length_a   1.000
_cell.length_b   1.000
_cell.length_c   1.000
_cell.angle_alpha   90.00
_cell.angle_beta   90.00
_cell.angle_gamma   90.00
#
_symmetry.space_group_name_H-M   'P 1'
#
loop_
_entity.id
_entity.type
_entity.pdbx_description
1 polymer ?
#
loop_
_entity_poly.entity_id
_entity_poly.type
_entity_poly.pdbx_seq_one_letter_code
_entity_poly.pdbx_strand_id
1 'polypeptide(L)'
;MKFKVEPKDFLIFVIYCIILLYLSALAVVNLVSLFNGTGLTLNPIPAFFPRYIVATLVVFVAALVLIFTSVSDYIFDKEKGPGIGLKIKEKKESGYEHWASDKDMKNEENVVKIDPGAEHLDAAGIPIINDGKNIWVDNGEYHSLVIGSTGSGKSTNVVFPMIRVLAKKGESMIITDPKGELYTKTSANLRKRGYNIIVLNFRDPQRGNSWNPLGMPYTYYKSGNHDKAVELLDDVAQNILYDPNNNAEPFWEKSAADYFAGLALGLFEDGKEKEVNLNSINQMSNVGEERYAGASNYIKEYFNFKGPQSDAYIFASNTVNAPNDTKGS
;
A
#
# COMPACT_ATOMS: atom_id res chain seq x y z
N MET A 1 -17.26 2.36 32.67
CA MET A 1 -17.03 0.99 33.18
C MET A 1 -18.36 0.25 33.16
N LYS A 2 -18.55 -0.74 32.29
CA LYS A 2 -19.71 -1.62 32.35
C LYS A 2 -19.24 -2.94 32.92
N PHE A 3 -19.61 -3.24 34.16
CA PHE A 3 -19.34 -4.54 34.78
C PHE A 3 -20.35 -5.55 34.22
N LYS A 4 -19.88 -6.52 33.45
CA LYS A 4 -20.68 -7.70 33.09
C LYS A 4 -20.21 -8.85 34.00
N VAL A 5 -20.83 -8.96 35.17
CA VAL A 5 -20.63 -10.10 36.07
C VAL A 5 -21.80 -11.08 35.81
N GLU A 6 -21.51 -12.28 35.38
CA GLU A 6 -22.52 -13.33 35.31
C GLU A 6 -22.88 -13.80 36.73
N PRO A 7 -24.15 -14.16 37.01
CA PRO A 7 -24.53 -14.58 38.37
C PRO A 7 -23.72 -15.77 38.91
N LYS A 8 -23.22 -16.62 38.01
CA LYS A 8 -22.35 -17.77 38.38
C LYS A 8 -20.98 -17.33 38.87
N ASP A 9 -20.39 -16.29 38.28
CA ASP A 9 -19.08 -15.78 38.63
C ASP A 9 -19.13 -15.08 40.01
N PHE A 10 -20.25 -14.40 40.29
CA PHE A 10 -20.48 -13.82 41.59
C PHE A 10 -20.61 -14.87 42.69
N LEU A 11 -21.30 -15.97 42.42
CA LEU A 11 -21.43 -17.09 43.38
C LEU A 11 -20.06 -17.70 43.72
N ILE A 12 -19.23 -17.94 42.70
CA ILE A 12 -17.87 -18.47 42.88
C ILE A 12 -17.03 -17.54 43.73
N PHE A 13 -17.11 -16.23 43.50
CA PHE A 13 -16.39 -15.22 44.27
C PHE A 13 -16.82 -15.22 45.76
N VAL A 14 -18.12 -15.32 46.01
CA VAL A 14 -18.65 -15.40 47.38
C VAL A 14 -18.12 -16.64 48.11
N ILE A 15 -18.16 -17.81 47.42
CA ILE A 15 -17.62 -19.06 48.02
C ILE A 15 -16.12 -18.89 48.32
N TYR A 16 -15.37 -18.28 47.43
CA TYR A 16 -13.95 -18.01 47.61
C TYR A 16 -13.67 -17.11 48.84
N CYS A 17 -14.46 -16.04 49.00
CA CYS A 17 -14.36 -15.16 50.17
C CYS A 17 -14.66 -15.88 51.48
N ILE A 18 -15.65 -16.79 51.48
CA ILE A 18 -15.99 -17.60 52.69
C ILE A 18 -14.83 -18.52 53.06
N ILE A 19 -14.24 -19.21 52.08
CA ILE A 19 -13.08 -20.10 52.32
C ILE A 19 -11.89 -19.30 52.84
N LEU A 20 -11.61 -18.13 52.22
CA LEU A 20 -10.50 -17.27 52.63
C LEU A 20 -10.69 -16.72 54.05
N LEU A 21 -11.91 -16.33 54.41
CA LEU A 21 -12.24 -15.88 55.76
C LEU A 21 -12.04 -17.02 56.79
N TYR A 22 -12.45 -18.23 56.45
CA TYR A 22 -12.24 -19.41 57.27
C TYR A 22 -10.74 -19.66 57.53
N LEU A 23 -9.92 -19.63 56.48
CA LEU A 23 -8.47 -19.83 56.56
C LEU A 23 -7.79 -18.70 57.33
N SER A 24 -8.22 -17.45 57.17
CA SER A 24 -7.71 -16.31 57.90
C SER A 24 -8.04 -16.41 59.40
N ALA A 25 -9.25 -16.87 59.76
CA ALA A 25 -9.65 -17.11 61.13
C ALA A 25 -8.81 -18.23 61.77
N LEU A 26 -8.58 -19.33 61.05
CA LEU A 26 -7.69 -20.39 61.54
C LEU A 26 -6.25 -19.93 61.75
N ALA A 27 -5.72 -19.09 60.80
CA ALA A 27 -4.38 -18.55 60.92
C ALA A 27 -4.21 -17.71 62.21
N VAL A 28 -5.17 -16.82 62.50
CA VAL A 28 -5.12 -15.97 63.68
C VAL A 28 -5.23 -16.77 64.95
N VAL A 29 -6.16 -17.72 65.07
CA VAL A 29 -6.32 -18.55 66.26
C VAL A 29 -5.07 -19.39 66.49
N ASN A 30 -4.52 -20.04 65.50
CA ASN A 30 -3.35 -20.87 65.61
C ASN A 30 -2.08 -20.08 65.91
N LEU A 31 -1.95 -18.84 65.34
CA LEU A 31 -0.88 -17.95 65.70
C LEU A 31 -0.90 -17.60 67.23
N VAL A 32 -2.07 -17.24 67.73
CA VAL A 32 -2.26 -16.96 69.16
C VAL A 32 -2.02 -18.20 70.02
N SER A 33 -2.46 -19.37 69.58
CA SER A 33 -2.22 -20.66 70.30
C SER A 33 -0.74 -20.98 70.38
N LEU A 34 0.04 -20.71 69.31
CA LEU A 34 1.49 -20.87 69.31
C LEU A 34 2.18 -19.97 70.36
N PHE A 35 1.77 -18.70 70.46
CA PHE A 35 2.32 -17.78 71.50
C PHE A 35 1.93 -18.16 72.90
N ASN A 36 0.76 -18.77 73.08
CA ASN A 36 0.30 -19.19 74.43
C ASN A 36 0.72 -20.62 74.82
N GLY A 37 1.48 -21.33 73.95
CA GLY A 37 1.90 -22.70 74.22
C GLY A 37 0.75 -23.72 74.18
N THR A 38 -0.39 -23.39 73.61
CA THR A 38 -1.54 -24.28 73.40
C THR A 38 -1.49 -24.97 72.07
N GLY A 39 -2.03 -26.17 71.96
CA GLY A 39 -1.98 -26.93 70.67
C GLY A 39 -2.76 -26.29 69.56
N LEU A 40 -2.45 -26.68 68.29
CA LEU A 40 -3.14 -26.23 67.10
C LEU A 40 -4.61 -26.69 67.06
N THR A 41 -5.48 -25.85 66.60
CA THR A 41 -6.92 -26.13 66.52
C THR A 41 -7.47 -25.88 65.13
N LEU A 42 -8.48 -26.66 64.71
CA LEU A 42 -9.26 -26.46 63.46
C LEU A 42 -10.56 -25.68 63.73
N ASN A 43 -10.79 -25.20 64.95
CA ASN A 43 -11.97 -24.44 65.27
C ASN A 43 -11.74 -22.93 65.05
N PRO A 44 -12.41 -22.29 64.07
CA PRO A 44 -12.26 -20.88 63.76
C PRO A 44 -13.05 -19.96 64.68
N ILE A 45 -14.00 -20.47 65.48
CA ILE A 45 -14.96 -19.66 66.22
C ILE A 45 -14.29 -18.62 67.11
N PRO A 46 -13.18 -18.96 67.88
CA PRO A 46 -12.52 -17.98 68.76
C PRO A 46 -12.02 -16.72 68.04
N ALA A 47 -11.73 -16.80 66.69
CA ALA A 47 -11.27 -15.67 65.88
C ALA A 47 -12.35 -14.57 65.73
N PHE A 48 -13.60 -14.90 65.91
CA PHE A 48 -14.73 -13.98 65.76
C PHE A 48 -15.13 -13.31 67.09
N PHE A 49 -14.48 -13.66 68.24
CA PHE A 49 -14.71 -12.91 69.43
C PHE A 49 -14.09 -11.51 69.43
N PRO A 50 -14.64 -10.51 70.16
CA PRO A 50 -14.20 -9.12 70.14
C PRO A 50 -12.71 -8.90 70.26
N ARG A 51 -12.02 -9.79 70.95
CA ARG A 51 -10.57 -9.74 71.19
C ARG A 51 -9.73 -10.01 69.93
N TYR A 52 -10.22 -10.82 68.96
CA TYR A 52 -9.46 -11.29 67.82
C TYR A 52 -10.09 -10.89 66.45
N ILE A 53 -11.31 -10.40 66.46
CA ILE A 53 -12.05 -10.09 65.21
C ILE A 53 -11.32 -9.06 64.31
N VAL A 54 -10.73 -8.03 64.96
CA VAL A 54 -9.98 -7.01 64.22
C VAL A 54 -8.75 -7.59 63.51
N ALA A 55 -8.00 -8.44 64.24
CA ALA A 55 -6.84 -9.13 63.67
C ALA A 55 -7.24 -10.07 62.53
N THR A 56 -8.36 -10.78 62.67
CA THR A 56 -8.90 -11.67 61.64
C THR A 56 -9.31 -10.91 60.40
N LEU A 57 -9.96 -9.76 60.53
CA LEU A 57 -10.34 -8.91 59.41
C LEU A 57 -9.12 -8.31 58.70
N VAL A 58 -8.11 -7.88 59.45
CA VAL A 58 -6.86 -7.35 58.87
C VAL A 58 -6.15 -8.43 58.08
N VAL A 59 -6.02 -9.65 58.58
CA VAL A 59 -5.40 -10.78 57.90
C VAL A 59 -6.21 -11.16 56.65
N PHE A 60 -7.54 -11.18 56.76
CA PHE A 60 -8.43 -11.46 55.65
C PHE A 60 -8.29 -10.44 54.50
N VAL A 61 -8.31 -9.13 54.84
CA VAL A 61 -8.15 -8.06 53.84
C VAL A 61 -6.75 -8.10 53.24
N ALA A 62 -5.71 -8.30 54.01
CA ALA A 62 -4.34 -8.43 53.50
C ALA A 62 -4.19 -9.63 52.56
N ALA A 63 -4.75 -10.79 52.93
CA ALA A 63 -4.75 -11.97 52.06
C ALA A 63 -5.55 -11.73 50.77
N LEU A 64 -6.69 -11.06 50.84
CA LEU A 64 -7.52 -10.71 49.72
C LEU A 64 -6.78 -9.78 48.76
N VAL A 65 -6.08 -8.75 49.25
CA VAL A 65 -5.24 -7.84 48.46
C VAL A 65 -4.07 -8.57 47.81
N LEU A 66 -3.36 -9.42 48.54
CA LEU A 66 -2.24 -10.21 48.03
C LEU A 66 -2.69 -11.16 46.90
N ILE A 67 -3.80 -11.85 47.07
CA ILE A 67 -4.37 -12.73 46.05
C ILE A 67 -4.82 -11.92 44.86
N PHE A 68 -5.48 -10.78 45.09
CA PHE A 68 -5.93 -9.90 44.01
C PHE A 68 -4.77 -9.37 43.19
N THR A 69 -3.66 -8.96 43.82
CA THR A 69 -2.48 -8.45 43.09
C THR A 69 -1.67 -9.53 42.40
N SER A 70 -1.60 -10.74 42.99
CA SER A 70 -0.77 -11.84 42.46
C SER A 70 -1.47 -12.70 41.41
N VAL A 71 -2.81 -12.76 41.40
CA VAL A 71 -3.61 -13.65 40.58
C VAL A 71 -4.70 -12.91 39.79
N SER A 72 -4.61 -11.58 39.74
CA SER A 72 -5.61 -10.72 39.09
C SER A 72 -5.88 -11.16 37.66
N ASP A 73 -4.83 -11.46 36.90
CA ASP A 73 -4.92 -11.86 35.49
C ASP A 73 -5.60 -13.23 35.32
N TYR A 74 -5.47 -14.11 36.29
CA TYR A 74 -6.06 -15.45 36.28
C TYR A 74 -7.53 -15.45 36.75
N ILE A 75 -7.87 -14.54 37.67
CA ILE A 75 -9.22 -14.42 38.24
C ILE A 75 -10.16 -13.62 37.33
N PHE A 76 -9.60 -12.65 36.57
CA PHE A 76 -10.37 -11.71 35.78
C PHE A 76 -10.39 -12.01 34.27
N ASP A 77 -9.53 -12.88 33.74
CA ASP A 77 -9.47 -13.25 32.34
C ASP A 77 -10.08 -14.63 32.07
N LYS A 78 -11.27 -14.64 31.47
CA LYS A 78 -11.98 -15.89 31.08
C LYS A 78 -11.25 -16.75 30.05
N GLU A 79 -10.30 -16.17 29.31
CA GLU A 79 -9.52 -16.90 28.28
C GLU A 79 -8.38 -17.71 28.91
N LYS A 80 -7.92 -17.33 30.12
CA LYS A 80 -6.81 -17.99 30.84
C LYS A 80 -7.25 -18.89 32.00
N GLY A 81 -8.51 -18.82 32.43
CA GLY A 81 -9.01 -19.66 33.55
C GLY A 81 -10.50 -19.40 33.88
N PRO A 82 -11.04 -20.03 34.94
CA PRO A 82 -12.41 -19.80 35.41
C PRO A 82 -12.56 -18.45 36.12
N GLY A 83 -12.34 -17.37 35.40
CA GLY A 83 -12.30 -16.01 35.93
C GLY A 83 -13.65 -15.31 35.98
N ILE A 84 -13.73 -14.23 36.78
CA ILE A 84 -14.94 -13.45 37.05
C ILE A 84 -15.31 -12.52 35.86
N GLY A 85 -14.49 -12.46 34.81
CA GLY A 85 -14.78 -11.65 33.58
C GLY A 85 -14.70 -10.13 33.77
N LEU A 86 -13.96 -9.64 34.76
CA LEU A 86 -13.64 -8.21 34.94
C LEU A 86 -12.48 -7.81 34.03
N LYS A 87 -12.75 -7.18 32.90
CA LYS A 87 -11.68 -6.52 32.12
C LYS A 87 -11.28 -5.23 32.82
N ILE A 88 -10.20 -5.24 33.57
CA ILE A 88 -9.47 -4.02 33.93
C ILE A 88 -8.87 -3.52 32.61
N LYS A 89 -9.09 -2.22 32.30
CA LYS A 89 -8.59 -1.58 31.10
C LYS A 89 -7.09 -1.85 30.96
N GLU A 90 -6.72 -2.83 30.13
CA GLU A 90 -5.33 -3.13 29.86
C GLU A 90 -4.61 -1.85 29.41
N LYS A 91 -3.49 -1.54 30.05
CA LYS A 91 -2.45 -0.73 29.43
C LYS A 91 -2.18 -1.37 28.09
N LYS A 92 -2.29 -0.61 26.99
CA LYS A 92 -1.95 -1.07 25.64
C LYS A 92 -0.53 -1.67 25.68
N GLU A 93 -0.44 -2.96 25.92
CA GLU A 93 0.76 -3.69 25.54
C GLU A 93 0.73 -3.78 24.02
N SER A 94 1.80 -3.28 23.40
CA SER A 94 2.02 -3.36 21.98
C SER A 94 2.03 -4.84 21.54
N GLY A 95 0.93 -5.34 20.99
CA GLY A 95 0.85 -6.71 20.52
C GLY A 95 -0.54 -7.34 20.43
N TYR A 96 -1.60 -6.71 20.92
CA TYR A 96 -2.96 -7.19 20.71
C TYR A 96 -3.49 -6.66 19.37
N GLU A 97 -3.36 -7.47 18.32
CA GLU A 97 -4.03 -7.24 17.06
C GLU A 97 -5.54 -7.52 17.23
N HIS A 98 -6.34 -6.52 16.97
CA HIS A 98 -7.79 -6.65 16.86
C HIS A 98 -8.27 -5.97 15.59
N TRP A 99 -9.38 -6.41 15.06
CA TRP A 99 -10.01 -5.71 13.94
C TRP A 99 -10.35 -4.28 14.35
N ALA A 100 -9.85 -3.31 13.58
CA ALA A 100 -10.16 -1.91 13.81
C ALA A 100 -11.67 -1.68 13.76
N SER A 101 -12.22 -1.02 14.78
CA SER A 101 -13.61 -0.57 14.74
C SER A 101 -13.73 0.67 13.83
N ASP A 102 -14.95 0.99 13.37
CA ASP A 102 -15.21 2.24 12.64
C ASP A 102 -14.70 3.48 13.38
N LYS A 103 -14.72 3.44 14.72
CA LYS A 103 -14.21 4.53 15.55
C LYS A 103 -12.69 4.63 15.50
N ASP A 104 -12.01 3.50 15.49
CA ASP A 104 -10.55 3.44 15.41
C ASP A 104 -10.10 3.93 14.04
N MET A 105 -10.74 3.43 12.96
CA MET A 105 -10.47 3.88 11.59
C MET A 105 -10.72 5.38 11.39
N LYS A 106 -11.79 5.94 11.95
CA LYS A 106 -12.11 7.38 11.86
C LYS A 106 -11.13 8.28 12.62
N ASN A 107 -10.34 7.73 13.52
CA ASN A 107 -9.36 8.46 14.33
C ASN A 107 -7.91 8.31 13.80
N GLU A 108 -7.71 7.55 12.72
CA GLU A 108 -6.40 7.45 12.07
C GLU A 108 -6.03 8.78 11.41
N GLU A 109 -4.73 9.13 11.46
CA GLU A 109 -4.21 10.43 11.03
C GLU A 109 -4.51 10.75 9.57
N ASN A 110 -4.45 9.73 8.70
CA ASN A 110 -4.67 9.89 7.27
C ASN A 110 -6.13 9.71 6.83
N VAL A 111 -7.03 9.39 7.76
CA VAL A 111 -8.45 9.18 7.45
C VAL A 111 -9.22 10.47 7.62
N VAL A 112 -9.62 11.04 6.51
CA VAL A 112 -10.30 12.35 6.46
C VAL A 112 -11.77 12.16 6.13
N LYS A 113 -12.62 12.87 6.89
CA LYS A 113 -14.05 12.94 6.63
C LYS A 113 -14.32 13.93 5.50
N ILE A 114 -15.07 13.52 4.49
CA ILE A 114 -15.50 14.36 3.37
C ILE A 114 -17.01 14.38 3.24
N ASP A 115 -17.54 15.48 2.71
CA ASP A 115 -18.93 15.57 2.30
C ASP A 115 -19.07 15.18 0.83
N PRO A 116 -19.71 14.04 0.50
CA PRO A 116 -19.90 13.62 -0.88
C PRO A 116 -20.77 14.57 -1.69
N GLY A 117 -21.55 15.45 -1.05
CA GLY A 117 -22.36 16.49 -1.69
C GLY A 117 -21.56 17.71 -2.15
N ALA A 118 -20.41 17.98 -1.53
CA ALA A 118 -19.58 19.13 -1.88
C ALA A 118 -19.11 19.08 -3.34
N GLU A 119 -19.02 20.23 -3.98
CA GLU A 119 -18.55 20.33 -5.36
C GLU A 119 -17.04 20.17 -5.48
N HIS A 120 -16.30 20.68 -4.51
CA HIS A 120 -14.85 20.54 -4.36
C HIS A 120 -14.52 19.87 -3.03
N LEU A 121 -13.43 19.11 -2.99
CA LEU A 121 -12.93 18.39 -1.82
C LEU A 121 -11.48 18.75 -1.54
N ASP A 122 -11.13 18.93 -0.28
CA ASP A 122 -9.76 19.18 0.16
C ASP A 122 -8.95 17.89 0.34
N ALA A 123 -9.64 16.74 0.50
CA ALA A 123 -9.03 15.42 0.65
C ALA A 123 -9.65 14.43 -0.33
N ALA A 124 -8.81 13.50 -0.82
CA ALA A 124 -9.24 12.43 -1.69
C ALA A 124 -8.38 11.19 -1.48
N GLY A 125 -8.95 10.02 -1.74
CA GLY A 125 -8.28 8.73 -1.61
C GLY A 125 -9.28 7.60 -1.70
N ILE A 126 -8.90 6.45 -1.14
CA ILE A 126 -9.78 5.28 -1.11
C ILE A 126 -10.90 5.50 -0.11
N PRO A 127 -12.19 5.38 -0.51
CA PRO A 127 -13.30 5.42 0.42
C PRO A 127 -13.28 4.19 1.33
N ILE A 128 -13.15 4.41 2.65
CA ILE A 128 -13.08 3.34 3.66
C ILE A 128 -14.44 3.13 4.33
N ILE A 129 -15.09 4.23 4.74
CA ILE A 129 -16.36 4.19 5.47
C ILE A 129 -17.34 5.12 4.80
N ASN A 130 -18.59 4.66 4.68
CA ASN A 130 -19.72 5.45 4.21
C ASN A 130 -20.90 5.24 5.17
N ASP A 131 -21.36 6.30 5.83
CA ASP A 131 -22.50 6.28 6.75
C ASP A 131 -23.81 6.77 6.10
N GLY A 132 -23.82 6.99 4.79
CA GLY A 132 -24.95 7.51 4.02
C GLY A 132 -25.02 9.03 3.95
N LYS A 133 -24.31 9.76 4.80
CA LYS A 133 -24.21 11.23 4.80
C LYS A 133 -22.79 11.71 4.54
N ASN A 134 -21.83 11.03 5.11
CA ASN A 134 -20.42 11.37 5.02
C ASN A 134 -19.64 10.15 4.53
N ILE A 135 -18.51 10.42 3.91
CA ILE A 135 -17.54 9.41 3.52
C ILE A 135 -16.23 9.71 4.25
N TRP A 136 -15.54 8.69 4.72
CA TRP A 136 -14.18 8.79 5.20
C TRP A 136 -13.28 8.16 4.16
N VAL A 137 -12.29 8.92 3.73
CA VAL A 137 -11.29 8.51 2.74
C VAL A 137 -9.92 8.42 3.39
N ASP A 138 -9.14 7.46 2.97
CA ASP A 138 -7.72 7.42 3.29
C ASP A 138 -6.99 8.35 2.31
N ASN A 139 -6.50 9.47 2.82
CA ASN A 139 -5.79 10.51 2.06
C ASN A 139 -4.26 10.30 2.06
N GLY A 140 -3.78 9.18 2.58
CA GLY A 140 -2.35 8.85 2.59
C GLY A 140 -1.82 8.39 1.24
N GLU A 141 -0.50 8.49 1.08
CA GLU A 141 0.20 8.04 -0.13
C GLU A 141 0.56 6.55 0.00
N TYR A 142 -0.40 5.67 -0.30
CA TYR A 142 -0.22 4.23 -0.19
C TYR A 142 -0.51 3.49 -1.49
N HIS A 143 0.21 2.37 -1.66
CA HIS A 143 -0.20 1.35 -2.62
C HIS A 143 -1.28 0.48 -1.99
N SER A 144 -2.42 0.35 -2.66
CA SER A 144 -3.56 -0.39 -2.15
C SER A 144 -3.96 -1.53 -3.08
N LEU A 145 -4.21 -2.70 -2.52
CA LEU A 145 -4.64 -3.88 -3.24
C LEU A 145 -6.06 -4.26 -2.83
N VAL A 146 -7.00 -4.19 -3.77
CA VAL A 146 -8.40 -4.56 -3.56
C VAL A 146 -8.69 -5.92 -4.21
N ILE A 147 -8.88 -6.94 -3.38
CA ILE A 147 -9.15 -8.32 -3.83
C ILE A 147 -10.64 -8.65 -3.67
N GLY A 148 -11.19 -9.33 -4.66
CA GLY A 148 -12.57 -9.82 -4.61
C GLY A 148 -12.93 -10.58 -5.88
N SER A 149 -13.88 -11.51 -5.78
CA SER A 149 -14.41 -12.28 -6.92
C SER A 149 -15.12 -11.39 -7.96
N THR A 150 -15.40 -11.95 -9.12
CA THR A 150 -16.25 -11.26 -10.11
C THR A 150 -17.64 -11.02 -9.52
N GLY A 151 -18.18 -9.82 -9.68
CA GLY A 151 -19.47 -9.43 -9.11
C GLY A 151 -19.45 -8.98 -7.65
N SER A 152 -18.30 -9.02 -6.95
CA SER A 152 -18.19 -8.56 -5.54
C SER A 152 -18.35 -7.05 -5.33
N GLY A 153 -18.52 -6.28 -6.39
CA GLY A 153 -18.71 -4.83 -6.30
C GLY A 153 -17.43 -4.00 -6.26
N LYS A 154 -16.25 -4.56 -6.59
CA LYS A 154 -14.99 -3.79 -6.60
C LYS A 154 -15.09 -2.48 -7.38
N SER A 155 -15.58 -2.55 -8.62
CA SER A 155 -15.73 -1.35 -9.45
C SER A 155 -16.76 -0.39 -8.88
N THR A 156 -17.90 -0.91 -8.39
CA THR A 156 -19.02 -0.09 -7.90
C THR A 156 -18.74 0.57 -6.56
N ASN A 157 -18.11 -0.17 -5.63
CA ASN A 157 -17.97 0.29 -4.25
C ASN A 157 -16.61 0.97 -3.98
N VAL A 158 -15.59 0.70 -4.82
CA VAL A 158 -14.26 1.28 -4.64
C VAL A 158 -13.87 2.17 -5.81
N VAL A 159 -13.79 1.60 -7.05
CA VAL A 159 -13.18 2.30 -8.19
C VAL A 159 -13.99 3.54 -8.60
N PHE A 160 -15.30 3.41 -8.82
CA PHE A 160 -16.14 4.56 -9.19
C PHE A 160 -16.22 5.65 -8.13
N PRO A 161 -16.40 5.32 -6.83
CA PRO A 161 -16.32 6.32 -5.77
C PRO A 161 -14.96 7.01 -5.71
N MET A 162 -13.85 6.26 -5.83
CA MET A 162 -12.50 6.81 -5.84
C MET A 162 -12.28 7.80 -6.99
N ILE A 163 -12.65 7.44 -8.23
CA ILE A 163 -12.57 8.34 -9.38
C ILE A 163 -13.36 9.64 -9.12
N ARG A 164 -14.56 9.55 -8.53
CA ARG A 164 -15.39 10.72 -8.24
C ARG A 164 -14.77 11.62 -7.17
N VAL A 165 -14.21 11.03 -6.13
CA VAL A 165 -13.57 11.76 -5.03
C VAL A 165 -12.31 12.46 -5.53
N LEU A 166 -11.43 11.75 -6.23
CA LEU A 166 -10.24 12.31 -6.87
C LEU A 166 -10.59 13.44 -7.84
N ALA A 167 -11.65 13.25 -8.65
CA ALA A 167 -12.12 14.26 -9.59
C ALA A 167 -12.65 15.53 -8.89
N LYS A 168 -13.24 15.41 -7.70
CA LYS A 168 -13.68 16.55 -6.90
C LYS A 168 -12.54 17.31 -6.25
N LYS A 169 -11.45 16.65 -5.95
CA LYS A 169 -10.23 17.30 -5.46
C LYS A 169 -9.41 17.94 -6.60
N GLY A 170 -9.58 17.45 -7.85
CA GLY A 170 -8.82 17.93 -9.00
C GLY A 170 -7.53 17.16 -9.27
N GLU A 171 -7.42 15.92 -8.74
CA GLU A 171 -6.24 15.07 -8.90
C GLU A 171 -6.14 14.49 -10.31
N SER A 172 -4.92 14.40 -10.84
CA SER A 172 -4.64 13.69 -12.08
C SER A 172 -4.72 12.18 -11.86
N MET A 173 -5.22 11.44 -12.86
CA MET A 173 -5.46 10.00 -12.75
C MET A 173 -4.95 9.25 -13.95
N ILE A 174 -4.34 8.09 -13.73
CA ILE A 174 -4.07 7.07 -14.75
C ILE A 174 -4.98 5.88 -14.43
N ILE A 175 -5.82 5.49 -15.39
CA ILE A 175 -6.84 4.47 -15.19
C ILE A 175 -6.69 3.37 -16.24
N THR A 176 -6.47 2.14 -15.82
CA THR A 176 -6.52 0.97 -16.71
C THR A 176 -7.94 0.43 -16.77
N ASP A 177 -8.55 0.44 -17.96
CA ASP A 177 -9.95 0.06 -18.18
C ASP A 177 -10.09 -1.03 -19.27
N PRO A 178 -9.85 -2.30 -18.95
CA PRO A 178 -9.89 -3.39 -19.94
C PRO A 178 -11.25 -3.57 -20.60
N LYS A 179 -12.34 -3.12 -19.97
CA LYS A 179 -13.72 -3.28 -20.43
C LYS A 179 -14.32 -2.02 -21.04
N GLY A 180 -13.67 -0.85 -20.86
CA GLY A 180 -14.20 0.44 -21.28
C GLY A 180 -15.36 0.97 -20.43
N GLU A 181 -15.72 0.28 -19.33
CA GLU A 181 -16.86 0.68 -18.49
C GLU A 181 -16.57 1.92 -17.65
N LEU A 182 -15.33 2.08 -17.19
CA LEU A 182 -14.92 3.23 -16.39
C LEU A 182 -14.96 4.49 -17.25
N TYR A 183 -14.37 4.42 -18.46
CA TYR A 183 -14.43 5.52 -19.42
C TYR A 183 -15.88 5.90 -19.76
N THR A 184 -16.70 4.91 -20.11
CA THR A 184 -18.10 5.14 -20.52
C THR A 184 -18.91 5.83 -19.43
N LYS A 185 -18.72 5.43 -18.17
CA LYS A 185 -19.52 5.94 -17.04
C LYS A 185 -18.98 7.22 -16.41
N THR A 186 -17.70 7.56 -16.59
CA THR A 186 -17.08 8.70 -15.87
C THR A 186 -16.63 9.84 -16.79
N SER A 187 -16.29 9.58 -18.06
CA SER A 187 -15.68 10.55 -18.96
C SER A 187 -16.52 11.82 -19.15
N ALA A 188 -17.83 11.70 -19.28
CA ALA A 188 -18.71 12.86 -19.46
C ALA A 188 -18.68 13.80 -18.22
N ASN A 189 -18.64 13.22 -17.02
CA ASN A 189 -18.57 14.01 -15.78
C ASN A 189 -17.17 14.63 -15.60
N LEU A 190 -16.11 13.89 -15.92
CA LEU A 190 -14.75 14.39 -15.86
C LEU A 190 -14.54 15.58 -16.80
N ARG A 191 -15.05 15.49 -18.06
CA ARG A 191 -15.00 16.62 -19.01
C ARG A 191 -15.75 17.85 -18.51
N LYS A 192 -16.92 17.67 -17.89
CA LYS A 192 -17.67 18.78 -17.27
C LYS A 192 -16.89 19.48 -16.16
N ARG A 193 -15.96 18.76 -15.52
CA ARG A 193 -15.07 19.29 -14.48
C ARG A 193 -13.76 19.86 -15.04
N GLY A 194 -13.61 19.92 -16.36
CA GLY A 194 -12.43 20.48 -17.01
C GLY A 194 -11.25 19.53 -17.19
N TYR A 195 -11.45 18.22 -16.96
CA TYR A 195 -10.39 17.25 -17.20
C TYR A 195 -10.09 17.08 -18.68
N ASN A 196 -8.80 17.12 -19.02
CA ASN A 196 -8.31 16.63 -20.29
C ASN A 196 -8.21 15.10 -20.24
N ILE A 197 -9.02 14.40 -21.05
CA ILE A 197 -9.06 12.94 -21.05
C ILE A 197 -8.33 12.42 -22.27
N ILE A 198 -7.22 11.74 -22.02
CA ILE A 198 -6.43 11.05 -23.04
C ILE A 198 -6.78 9.57 -22.99
N VAL A 199 -7.18 9.00 -24.11
CA VAL A 199 -7.57 7.59 -24.24
C VAL A 199 -6.58 6.87 -25.13
N LEU A 200 -5.78 5.97 -24.56
CA LEU A 200 -4.94 5.04 -25.33
C LEU A 200 -5.72 3.74 -25.53
N ASN A 201 -6.24 3.55 -26.73
CA ASN A 201 -7.07 2.38 -27.03
C ASN A 201 -6.26 1.33 -27.81
N PHE A 202 -5.68 0.38 -27.10
CA PHE A 202 -4.90 -0.70 -27.72
C PHE A 202 -5.74 -1.76 -28.46
N ARG A 203 -7.06 -1.81 -28.24
CA ARG A 203 -7.96 -2.73 -28.96
C ARG A 203 -8.42 -2.17 -30.29
N ASP A 204 -8.62 -0.87 -30.35
CA ASP A 204 -9.02 -0.15 -31.55
C ASP A 204 -8.28 1.20 -31.56
N PRO A 205 -7.02 1.21 -32.05
CA PRO A 205 -6.18 2.41 -32.03
C PRO A 205 -6.79 3.59 -32.77
N GLN A 206 -7.71 3.35 -33.70
CA GLN A 206 -8.40 4.41 -34.47
C GLN A 206 -9.43 5.17 -33.62
N ARG A 207 -9.84 4.61 -32.48
CA ARG A 207 -10.81 5.21 -31.55
C ARG A 207 -10.17 5.72 -30.26
N GLY A 208 -8.96 6.19 -30.34
CA GLY A 208 -8.23 6.73 -29.20
C GLY A 208 -7.42 7.96 -29.59
N ASN A 209 -6.68 8.46 -28.61
CA ASN A 209 -5.66 9.46 -28.85
C ASN A 209 -4.38 8.76 -29.30
N SER A 210 -3.68 9.36 -30.27
CA SER A 210 -2.34 8.92 -30.64
C SER A 210 -1.33 9.41 -29.60
N TRP A 211 -0.34 8.60 -29.32
CA TRP A 211 0.79 8.95 -28.48
C TRP A 211 2.09 8.61 -29.21
N ASN A 212 2.99 9.58 -29.25
CA ASN A 212 4.30 9.41 -29.84
C ASN A 212 5.35 9.38 -28.72
N PRO A 213 5.99 8.21 -28.43
CA PRO A 213 6.99 8.10 -27.36
C PRO A 213 8.22 8.97 -27.61
N LEU A 214 8.50 9.34 -28.85
CA LEU A 214 9.63 10.19 -29.21
C LEU A 214 9.33 11.70 -29.04
N GLY A 215 8.08 12.08 -28.76
CA GLY A 215 7.69 13.49 -28.67
C GLY A 215 8.37 14.25 -27.54
N MET A 216 8.42 13.66 -26.34
CA MET A 216 9.10 14.25 -25.18
C MET A 216 10.63 14.33 -25.39
N PRO A 217 11.33 13.24 -25.74
CA PRO A 217 12.75 13.29 -26.08
C PRO A 217 13.08 14.35 -27.12
N TYR A 218 12.30 14.44 -28.20
CA TYR A 218 12.48 15.44 -29.24
C TYR A 218 12.36 16.87 -28.72
N THR A 219 11.37 17.13 -27.87
CA THR A 219 11.17 18.47 -27.27
C THR A 219 12.37 18.87 -26.43
N TYR A 220 12.91 17.96 -25.60
CA TYR A 220 14.11 18.22 -24.82
C TYR A 220 15.34 18.43 -25.71
N TYR A 221 15.51 17.63 -26.74
CA TYR A 221 16.60 17.78 -27.69
C TYR A 221 16.58 19.16 -28.34
N LYS A 222 15.44 19.58 -28.89
CA LYS A 222 15.28 20.90 -29.52
C LYS A 222 15.41 22.07 -28.56
N SER A 223 15.19 21.87 -27.26
CA SER A 223 15.43 22.89 -26.26
C SER A 223 16.90 22.98 -25.80
N GLY A 224 17.80 22.15 -26.34
CA GLY A 224 19.21 22.10 -25.99
C GLY A 224 19.54 21.21 -24.77
N ASN A 225 18.55 20.52 -24.19
CA ASN A 225 18.77 19.57 -23.09
C ASN A 225 18.98 18.17 -23.67
N HIS A 226 20.16 17.95 -24.24
CA HIS A 226 20.50 16.69 -24.93
C HIS A 226 20.60 15.53 -23.95
N ASP A 227 21.17 15.72 -22.76
CA ASP A 227 21.31 14.68 -21.75
C ASP A 227 19.94 14.08 -21.35
N LYS A 228 18.94 14.96 -21.12
CA LYS A 228 17.59 14.51 -20.80
C LYS A 228 16.88 13.85 -21.96
N ALA A 229 17.15 14.30 -23.18
CA ALA A 229 16.62 13.67 -24.37
C ALA A 229 17.14 12.24 -24.53
N VAL A 230 18.45 12.03 -24.31
CA VAL A 230 19.09 10.70 -24.39
C VAL A 230 18.59 9.79 -23.28
N GLU A 231 18.49 10.27 -22.04
CA GLU A 231 17.92 9.50 -20.91
C GLU A 231 16.51 8.97 -21.25
N LEU A 232 15.63 9.84 -21.77
CA LEU A 232 14.27 9.44 -22.16
C LEU A 232 14.25 8.52 -23.39
N LEU A 233 15.20 8.63 -24.31
CA LEU A 233 15.34 7.70 -25.43
C LEU A 233 15.76 6.32 -24.97
N ASP A 234 16.67 6.25 -24.00
CA ASP A 234 17.11 5.00 -23.40
C ASP A 234 15.93 4.30 -22.69
N ASP A 235 15.13 5.05 -21.92
CA ASP A 235 13.90 4.56 -21.32
C ASP A 235 12.92 3.99 -22.38
N VAL A 236 12.71 4.70 -23.49
CA VAL A 236 11.85 4.24 -24.58
C VAL A 236 12.41 2.98 -25.23
N ALA A 237 13.71 2.94 -25.52
CA ALA A 237 14.39 1.81 -26.12
C ALA A 237 14.29 0.57 -25.24
N GLN A 238 14.60 0.70 -23.95
CA GLN A 238 14.50 -0.40 -22.98
C GLN A 238 13.07 -0.94 -22.89
N ASN A 239 12.06 -0.07 -22.83
CA ASN A 239 10.65 -0.51 -22.77
C ASN A 239 10.15 -1.21 -24.05
N ILE A 240 10.72 -0.92 -25.21
CA ILE A 240 10.30 -1.51 -26.48
C ILE A 240 11.13 -2.77 -26.83
N LEU A 241 12.42 -2.76 -26.55
CA LEU A 241 13.37 -3.78 -27.01
C LEU A 241 13.74 -4.82 -25.93
N TYR A 242 13.54 -4.50 -24.64
CA TYR A 242 13.84 -5.42 -23.56
C TYR A 242 12.73 -6.47 -23.38
N ASP A 243 13.09 -7.75 -23.53
CA ASP A 243 12.22 -8.87 -23.17
C ASP A 243 12.75 -9.55 -21.90
N PRO A 244 12.05 -9.44 -20.75
CA PRO A 244 12.49 -10.04 -19.49
C PRO A 244 12.56 -11.59 -19.52
N ASN A 245 11.97 -12.23 -20.54
CA ASN A 245 12.02 -13.67 -20.71
C ASN A 245 13.13 -14.12 -21.69
N ASN A 246 13.84 -13.16 -22.29
CA ASN A 246 14.93 -13.46 -23.20
C ASN A 246 16.22 -13.74 -22.41
N ASN A 247 16.84 -14.90 -22.63
CA ASN A 247 18.16 -15.25 -22.09
C ASN A 247 19.31 -14.75 -22.98
N ALA A 248 19.06 -13.76 -23.85
CA ALA A 248 20.10 -13.18 -24.67
C ALA A 248 21.16 -12.46 -23.82
N GLU A 249 22.36 -12.37 -24.34
CA GLU A 249 23.43 -11.62 -23.67
C GLU A 249 23.04 -10.13 -23.62
N PRO A 250 23.20 -9.45 -22.47
CA PRO A 250 22.86 -8.03 -22.28
C PRO A 250 23.53 -7.09 -23.28
N PHE A 251 24.60 -7.54 -23.91
CA PHE A 251 25.33 -6.82 -24.95
C PHE A 251 24.45 -6.53 -26.20
N TRP A 252 23.67 -7.51 -26.64
CA TRP A 252 22.84 -7.34 -27.84
C TRP A 252 21.68 -6.38 -27.61
N GLU A 253 21.05 -6.47 -26.45
CA GLU A 253 19.96 -5.55 -26.07
C GLU A 253 20.46 -4.11 -25.97
N LYS A 254 21.65 -3.92 -25.35
CA LYS A 254 22.27 -2.59 -25.28
C LYS A 254 22.64 -2.06 -26.66
N SER A 255 23.21 -2.88 -27.52
CA SER A 255 23.57 -2.47 -28.88
C SER A 255 22.36 -2.09 -29.70
N ALA A 256 21.24 -2.80 -29.55
CA ALA A 256 19.98 -2.48 -30.19
C ALA A 256 19.39 -1.15 -29.67
N ALA A 257 19.48 -0.90 -28.34
CA ALA A 257 19.04 0.34 -27.73
C ALA A 257 19.88 1.54 -28.20
N ASP A 258 21.20 1.38 -28.22
CA ASP A 258 22.13 2.42 -28.75
C ASP A 258 21.85 2.72 -30.22
N TYR A 259 21.60 1.70 -31.04
CA TYR A 259 21.24 1.89 -32.44
C TYR A 259 19.90 2.60 -32.62
N PHE A 260 18.88 2.21 -31.87
CA PHE A 260 17.59 2.88 -31.82
C PHE A 260 17.73 4.36 -31.43
N ALA A 261 18.52 4.65 -30.39
CA ALA A 261 18.79 6.01 -29.95
C ALA A 261 19.49 6.82 -31.04
N GLY A 262 20.48 6.23 -31.71
CA GLY A 262 21.18 6.86 -32.83
C GLY A 262 20.27 7.22 -33.99
N LEU A 263 19.36 6.31 -34.39
CA LEU A 263 18.35 6.58 -35.43
C LEU A 263 17.40 7.71 -35.00
N ALA A 264 16.93 7.67 -33.75
CA ALA A 264 16.05 8.71 -33.22
C ALA A 264 16.73 10.08 -33.18
N LEU A 265 17.97 10.14 -32.70
CA LEU A 265 18.77 11.37 -32.69
C LEU A 265 19.02 11.92 -34.10
N GLY A 266 19.28 11.02 -35.08
CA GLY A 266 19.37 11.43 -36.47
C GLY A 266 18.10 12.09 -36.99
N LEU A 267 16.93 11.53 -36.64
CA LEU A 267 15.65 12.18 -36.94
C LEU A 267 15.44 13.49 -36.16
N PHE A 268 15.96 13.60 -34.93
CA PHE A 268 15.89 14.85 -34.17
C PHE A 268 16.73 15.95 -34.79
N GLU A 269 17.91 15.61 -35.31
CA GLU A 269 18.80 16.57 -35.93
C GLU A 269 18.21 17.11 -37.28
N ASP A 270 17.78 16.21 -38.14
CA ASP A 270 17.46 16.53 -39.54
C ASP A 270 15.96 16.51 -39.88
N GLY A 271 15.17 15.77 -39.10
CA GLY A 271 13.75 15.59 -39.37
C GLY A 271 12.88 16.76 -38.87
N LYS A 272 11.74 16.93 -39.50
CA LYS A 272 10.66 17.78 -38.99
C LYS A 272 9.89 17.05 -37.92
N GLU A 273 9.26 17.79 -37.02
CA GLU A 273 8.48 17.26 -35.90
C GLU A 273 7.50 16.15 -36.34
N LYS A 274 6.83 16.30 -37.48
CA LYS A 274 5.90 15.29 -38.01
C LYS A 274 6.57 13.99 -38.48
N GLU A 275 7.85 14.05 -38.76
CA GLU A 275 8.67 12.91 -39.23
C GLU A 275 9.26 12.13 -38.06
N VAL A 276 9.26 12.71 -36.86
CA VAL A 276 9.79 12.10 -35.65
C VAL A 276 8.76 11.15 -35.05
N ASN A 277 8.81 9.88 -35.45
CA ASN A 277 7.94 8.81 -34.94
C ASN A 277 8.56 7.43 -35.19
N LEU A 278 8.02 6.40 -34.55
CA LEU A 278 8.53 5.02 -34.64
C LEU A 278 8.51 4.46 -36.04
N ASN A 279 7.53 4.86 -36.86
CA ASN A 279 7.48 4.40 -38.26
C ASN A 279 8.65 4.95 -39.07
N SER A 280 9.05 6.20 -38.85
CA SER A 280 10.22 6.79 -39.50
C SER A 280 11.52 6.08 -39.08
N ILE A 281 11.67 5.73 -37.81
CA ILE A 281 12.80 4.90 -37.32
C ILE A 281 12.82 3.57 -38.05
N ASN A 282 11.69 2.87 -38.10
CA ASN A 282 11.57 1.60 -38.80
C ASN A 282 11.91 1.69 -40.30
N GLN A 283 11.42 2.74 -40.96
CA GLN A 283 11.78 2.99 -42.37
C GLN A 283 13.27 3.31 -42.54
N MET A 284 13.82 4.15 -41.65
CA MET A 284 15.25 4.51 -41.71
C MET A 284 16.12 3.28 -41.50
N SER A 285 15.76 2.39 -40.60
CA SER A 285 16.47 1.12 -40.37
C SER A 285 16.34 0.21 -41.62
N ASN A 286 15.14 -0.10 -42.06
CA ASN A 286 14.91 -1.07 -43.15
C ASN A 286 15.44 -0.60 -44.51
N VAL A 287 15.08 0.61 -44.93
CA VAL A 287 15.53 1.18 -46.21
C VAL A 287 17.00 1.58 -46.14
N GLY A 288 17.45 2.06 -44.98
CA GLY A 288 18.85 2.44 -44.77
C GLY A 288 19.82 1.26 -44.86
N GLU A 289 19.38 0.06 -44.60
CA GLU A 289 20.16 -1.19 -44.73
C GLU A 289 20.25 -1.67 -46.20
N GLU A 290 19.49 -1.13 -47.14
CA GLU A 290 19.59 -1.47 -48.54
C GLU A 290 20.97 -1.08 -49.09
N ARG A 291 21.56 -2.00 -49.82
CA ARG A 291 22.90 -1.79 -50.45
C ARG A 291 22.81 -0.77 -51.57
N TYR A 292 23.59 0.24 -51.46
CA TYR A 292 23.61 1.38 -52.39
C TYR A 292 24.78 1.25 -53.44
N ALA A 293 25.99 1.00 -52.95
CA ALA A 293 27.17 0.84 -53.84
C ALA A 293 28.20 -0.06 -53.18
N GLY A 294 28.49 -1.20 -53.81
CA GLY A 294 29.52 -2.15 -53.28
C GLY A 294 29.15 -2.72 -51.92
N ALA A 295 29.96 -2.42 -50.92
CA ALA A 295 29.78 -2.90 -49.52
C ALA A 295 29.09 -1.88 -48.61
N SER A 296 28.71 -0.71 -49.09
CA SER A 296 28.08 0.35 -48.29
C SER A 296 26.53 0.33 -48.43
N ASN A 297 25.86 0.79 -47.40
CA ASN A 297 24.42 1.01 -47.38
C ASN A 297 24.10 2.47 -47.00
N TYR A 298 22.84 2.90 -47.25
CA TYR A 298 22.45 4.29 -46.99
C TYR A 298 22.63 4.71 -45.54
N ILE A 299 22.36 3.82 -44.57
CA ILE A 299 22.45 4.16 -43.18
C ILE A 299 23.92 4.40 -42.75
N LYS A 300 24.85 3.61 -43.27
CA LYS A 300 26.27 3.77 -43.05
C LYS A 300 26.80 5.10 -43.61
N GLU A 301 26.43 5.43 -44.83
CA GLU A 301 26.81 6.70 -45.46
C GLU A 301 26.21 7.89 -44.73
N TYR A 302 24.95 7.80 -44.29
CA TYR A 302 24.28 8.84 -43.52
C TYR A 302 25.06 9.14 -42.21
N PHE A 303 25.36 8.14 -41.40
CA PHE A 303 26.06 8.36 -40.16
C PHE A 303 27.54 8.79 -40.39
N ASN A 304 28.20 8.26 -41.38
CA ASN A 304 29.54 8.72 -41.74
C ASN A 304 29.54 10.20 -42.16
N PHE A 305 28.51 10.65 -42.86
CA PHE A 305 28.34 12.06 -43.22
C PHE A 305 28.13 12.93 -41.96
N LYS A 306 27.36 12.46 -41.01
CA LYS A 306 27.17 13.16 -39.70
C LYS A 306 28.49 13.38 -38.97
N GLY A 307 29.32 12.39 -38.95
CA GLY A 307 30.64 12.41 -38.31
C GLY A 307 30.61 12.39 -36.77
N PRO A 308 31.79 12.30 -36.15
CA PRO A 308 31.93 12.02 -34.73
C PRO A 308 31.48 13.13 -33.78
N GLN A 309 31.09 14.29 -34.29
CA GLN A 309 30.56 15.40 -33.51
C GLN A 309 29.04 15.34 -33.31
N SER A 310 28.36 14.47 -34.05
CA SER A 310 26.91 14.29 -33.96
C SER A 310 26.55 13.27 -32.88
N ASP A 311 25.59 13.59 -32.00
CA ASP A 311 25.05 12.66 -31.02
C ASP A 311 24.52 11.38 -31.72
N ALA A 312 23.86 11.55 -32.86
CA ALA A 312 23.35 10.42 -33.64
C ALA A 312 24.47 9.46 -34.09
N TYR A 313 25.61 9.99 -34.54
CA TYR A 313 26.76 9.14 -34.90
C TYR A 313 27.34 8.41 -33.70
N ILE A 314 27.51 9.09 -32.57
CA ILE A 314 28.10 8.52 -31.34
C ILE A 314 27.32 7.26 -30.92
N PHE A 315 26.01 7.32 -30.92
CA PHE A 315 25.15 6.19 -30.52
C PHE A 315 25.07 5.09 -31.56
N ALA A 316 24.94 5.41 -32.84
CA ALA A 316 24.77 4.41 -33.91
C ALA A 316 26.07 3.78 -34.40
N SER A 317 27.22 4.43 -34.22
CA SER A 317 28.48 4.08 -34.91
C SER A 317 28.95 2.66 -34.66
N ASN A 318 28.81 2.14 -33.46
CA ASN A 318 29.20 0.78 -33.12
C ASN A 318 28.42 -0.28 -33.92
N THR A 319 27.11 -0.13 -34.01
CA THR A 319 26.23 -1.04 -34.75
C THR A 319 26.36 -0.87 -36.26
N VAL A 320 26.39 0.38 -36.73
CA VAL A 320 26.49 0.68 -38.16
C VAL A 320 27.82 0.18 -38.77
N ASN A 321 28.91 0.26 -38.01
CA ASN A 321 30.22 -0.18 -38.44
C ASN A 321 30.54 -1.66 -38.10
N ALA A 322 29.65 -2.35 -37.42
CA ALA A 322 29.81 -3.75 -37.10
C ALA A 322 29.87 -4.62 -38.38
N PRO A 323 30.61 -5.73 -38.37
CA PRO A 323 30.60 -6.69 -39.47
C PRO A 323 29.20 -7.23 -39.75
N ASN A 324 28.88 -7.52 -41.02
CA ASN A 324 27.53 -7.97 -41.43
C ASN A 324 27.07 -9.24 -40.69
N ASP A 325 28.01 -10.09 -40.28
CA ASP A 325 27.73 -11.37 -39.57
C ASP A 325 27.23 -11.13 -38.12
N THR A 326 27.44 -9.93 -37.59
CA THR A 326 27.00 -9.55 -36.23
C THR A 326 25.72 -8.68 -36.22
N LYS A 327 25.27 -8.25 -37.40
CA LYS A 327 24.04 -7.41 -37.52
C LYS A 327 22.75 -8.19 -37.61
N GLY A 328 22.78 -9.48 -37.80
CA GLY A 328 21.64 -10.35 -38.07
C GLY A 328 21.12 -11.16 -36.87
N SER A 329 21.51 -10.81 -35.67
CA SER A 329 21.08 -11.51 -34.43
C SER A 329 20.15 -10.67 -33.62
#